data_5f23991fd74c966f906139efa06125d1
#
_entry.id   5f23991fd74c966f906139efa06125d1
#
_cell.length_a   1.000
_cell.length_b   1.000
_cell.length_c   1.000
_cell.angle_alpha   90.00
_cell.angle_beta   90.00
_cell.angle_gamma   90.00
#
_symmetry.space_group_name_H-M   'P 1'
#
loop_
_entity.id
_entity.type
_entity.pdbx_description
1 polymer ?
#
loop_
_entity_poly.entity_id
_entity_poly.type
_entity_poly.pdbx_seq_one_letter_code
_entity_poly.pdbx_strand_id
1 'polypeptide(L)'
;MNEELHFEILPEEQLKFFKLLSEELFIKEFYLAGGTCLALYLGHRQSYDFDFFIPADFNTSQIINILTRIGRYERGNEEKNTINGMLNGVRISFFAYKYDIIDDFINYNSIRLAGIRDIAAMKLEAIAGRGSKKDFVDMFFLLKLFSLKEIFSFHALKYGVGLNNQYHHLKSLVYFNDADEEAMPLMTSPLNWVKVKAKIRNCASKFQS
;
A
#
# COMPACT_ATOMS: atom_id res chain seq x y z
N MET A 1 -20.28 5.90 -4.20
CA MET A 1 -20.56 4.56 -3.61
C MET A 1 -20.07 4.64 -2.17
N ASN A 2 -20.93 4.31 -1.19
CA ASN A 2 -20.42 4.04 0.16
C ASN A 2 -19.63 2.74 0.06
N GLU A 3 -18.33 2.83 -0.12
CA GLU A 3 -17.46 1.67 -0.06
C GLU A 3 -17.39 1.24 1.40
N GLU A 4 -18.01 0.12 1.70
CA GLU A 4 -17.94 -0.48 3.03
C GLU A 4 -16.52 -1.02 3.21
N LEU A 5 -15.78 -0.44 4.17
CA LEU A 5 -14.41 -0.87 4.46
C LEU A 5 -14.41 -2.20 5.22
N HIS A 6 -13.55 -3.10 4.81
CA HIS A 6 -13.38 -4.44 5.36
C HIS A 6 -12.50 -4.43 6.63
N PHE A 7 -13.05 -3.98 7.75
CA PHE A 7 -12.31 -3.96 9.01
C PHE A 7 -12.00 -5.35 9.59
N GLU A 8 -12.72 -6.37 9.16
CA GLU A 8 -12.50 -7.77 9.56
C GLU A 8 -11.14 -8.33 9.11
N ILE A 9 -10.47 -7.67 8.16
CA ILE A 9 -9.11 -8.07 7.75
C ILE A 9 -8.02 -7.63 8.72
N LEU A 10 -8.35 -6.71 9.61
CA LEU A 10 -7.42 -6.24 10.63
C LEU A 10 -7.49 -7.17 11.84
N PRO A 11 -6.40 -7.80 12.28
CA PRO A 11 -6.34 -8.43 13.58
C PRO A 11 -6.73 -7.45 14.69
N GLU A 12 -7.14 -7.98 15.83
CA GLU A 12 -7.72 -7.18 16.91
C GLU A 12 -6.84 -5.99 17.34
N GLU A 13 -5.53 -6.21 17.47
CA GLU A 13 -4.57 -5.16 17.86
C GLU A 13 -4.44 -4.08 16.79
N GLN A 14 -4.43 -4.45 15.50
CA GLN A 14 -4.41 -3.52 14.38
C GLN A 14 -5.71 -2.71 14.30
N LEU A 15 -6.85 -3.31 14.59
CA LEU A 15 -8.12 -2.60 14.63
C LEU A 15 -8.19 -1.59 15.79
N LYS A 16 -7.72 -1.97 16.99
CA LYS A 16 -7.61 -1.05 18.13
C LYS A 16 -6.68 0.12 17.80
N PHE A 17 -5.55 -0.19 17.17
CA PHE A 17 -4.55 0.78 16.74
C PHE A 17 -5.13 1.75 15.69
N PHE A 18 -5.83 1.24 14.67
CA PHE A 18 -6.46 2.06 13.64
C PHE A 18 -7.48 3.04 14.26
N LYS A 19 -8.30 2.56 15.20
CA LYS A 19 -9.25 3.41 15.93
C LYS A 19 -8.55 4.47 16.75
N LEU A 20 -7.51 4.12 17.50
CA LEU A 20 -6.70 5.08 18.26
C LEU A 20 -6.18 6.20 17.37
N LEU A 21 -5.55 5.86 16.23
CA LEU A 21 -5.03 6.87 15.30
C LEU A 21 -6.13 7.71 14.67
N SER A 22 -7.31 7.13 14.42
CA SER A 22 -8.41 7.88 13.79
C SER A 22 -8.98 9.01 14.66
N GLU A 23 -8.67 9.01 15.94
CA GLU A 23 -9.04 10.06 16.92
C GLU A 23 -8.00 11.20 16.95
N GLU A 24 -6.79 10.96 16.43
CA GLU A 24 -5.67 11.91 16.51
C GLU A 24 -5.73 12.93 15.38
N LEU A 25 -5.61 14.22 15.73
CA LEU A 25 -5.73 15.29 14.73
C LEU A 25 -4.54 15.36 13.76
N PHE A 26 -3.32 15.03 14.22
CA PHE A 26 -2.12 15.10 13.38
C PHE A 26 -2.19 14.17 12.18
N ILE A 27 -2.95 13.06 12.28
CA ILE A 27 -3.04 12.07 11.21
C ILE A 27 -3.75 12.62 9.96
N LYS A 28 -4.53 13.72 10.10
CA LYS A 28 -5.20 14.40 8.99
C LYS A 28 -4.23 14.99 7.95
N GLU A 29 -2.98 15.23 8.34
CA GLU A 29 -1.95 15.71 7.41
C GLU A 29 -1.47 14.60 6.48
N PHE A 30 -1.59 13.35 6.92
CA PHE A 30 -1.17 12.16 6.19
C PHE A 30 -2.34 11.44 5.53
N TYR A 31 -2.03 10.53 4.63
CA TYR A 31 -3.00 9.57 4.10
C TYR A 31 -2.45 8.14 4.21
N LEU A 32 -3.33 7.21 4.55
CA LEU A 32 -3.02 5.79 4.55
C LEU A 32 -3.02 5.27 3.11
N ALA A 33 -1.99 4.52 2.73
CA ALA A 33 -1.93 3.84 1.45
C ALA A 33 -1.33 2.42 1.61
N GLY A 34 -0.77 1.87 0.56
CA GLY A 34 -0.08 0.58 0.61
C GLY A 34 -1.00 -0.62 0.78
N GLY A 35 -0.44 -1.69 1.37
CA GLY A 35 -1.13 -2.98 1.45
C GLY A 35 -2.33 -2.99 2.38
N THR A 36 -2.27 -2.28 3.50
CA THR A 36 -3.38 -2.21 4.47
C THR A 36 -4.55 -1.41 3.91
N CYS A 37 -4.28 -0.28 3.25
CA CYS A 37 -5.34 0.49 2.61
C CYS A 37 -6.05 -0.34 1.52
N LEU A 38 -5.30 -1.06 0.66
CA LEU A 38 -5.89 -1.95 -0.34
C LEU A 38 -6.69 -3.09 0.30
N ALA A 39 -6.18 -3.67 1.38
CA ALA A 39 -6.87 -4.74 2.08
C ALA A 39 -8.19 -4.25 2.70
N LEU A 40 -8.24 -3.03 3.24
CA LEU A 40 -9.48 -2.40 3.72
C LEU A 40 -10.51 -2.23 2.60
N TYR A 41 -10.10 -1.91 1.37
CA TYR A 41 -11.02 -1.80 0.23
C TYR A 41 -11.51 -3.14 -0.30
N LEU A 42 -10.65 -4.16 -0.34
CA LEU A 42 -10.95 -5.40 -1.06
C LEU A 42 -11.26 -6.60 -0.17
N GLY A 43 -10.99 -6.52 1.12
CA GLY A 43 -11.22 -7.63 2.04
C GLY A 43 -10.46 -8.92 1.69
N HIS A 44 -9.42 -8.85 0.87
CA HIS A 44 -8.82 -10.02 0.21
C HIS A 44 -7.77 -10.76 1.04
N ARG A 45 -7.14 -10.09 2.00
CA ARG A 45 -6.13 -10.67 2.91
C ARG A 45 -6.01 -9.85 4.19
N GLN A 46 -5.44 -10.45 5.21
CA GLN A 46 -5.04 -9.72 6.41
C GLN A 46 -3.86 -8.77 6.11
N SER A 47 -3.79 -7.66 6.86
CA SER A 47 -2.70 -6.71 6.80
C SER A 47 -2.34 -6.19 8.19
N TYR A 48 -1.05 -5.97 8.43
CA TYR A 48 -0.51 -5.73 9.77
C TYR A 48 0.20 -4.40 9.91
N ASP A 49 0.68 -3.82 8.81
CA ASP A 49 1.51 -2.62 8.79
C ASP A 49 0.69 -1.42 8.34
N PHE A 50 0.89 -0.25 8.94
CA PHE A 50 0.24 0.98 8.52
C PHE A 50 1.26 1.94 7.92
N ASP A 51 1.15 2.20 6.63
CA ASP A 51 2.02 3.10 5.88
C ASP A 51 1.27 4.41 5.57
N PHE A 52 1.70 5.49 6.21
CA PHE A 52 1.15 6.84 6.05
C PHE A 52 2.07 7.69 5.18
N PHE A 53 1.47 8.47 4.30
CA PHE A 53 2.18 9.29 3.33
C PHE A 53 1.70 10.74 3.40
N ILE A 54 2.59 11.68 3.06
CA ILE A 54 2.29 13.10 2.93
C ILE A 54 3.02 13.67 1.71
N PRO A 55 2.38 14.50 0.84
CA PRO A 55 3.03 15.06 -0.34
C PRO A 55 3.94 16.28 -0.03
N ALA A 56 4.44 16.37 1.19
CA ALA A 56 5.26 17.47 1.69
C ALA A 56 6.35 16.96 2.64
N ASP A 57 7.34 17.80 2.93
CA ASP A 57 8.27 17.56 4.04
C ASP A 57 7.55 17.71 5.38
N PHE A 58 7.94 16.94 6.36
CA PHE A 58 7.37 17.01 7.71
C PHE A 58 8.46 16.97 8.81
N ASN A 59 8.11 17.44 9.98
CA ASN A 59 9.00 17.41 11.14
C ASN A 59 8.94 16.05 11.83
N THR A 60 9.95 15.19 11.57
CA THR A 60 10.04 13.84 12.16
C THR A 60 10.04 13.85 13.68
N SER A 61 10.78 14.78 14.30
CA SER A 61 10.83 14.88 15.77
C SER A 61 9.47 15.24 16.38
N GLN A 62 8.71 16.10 15.74
CA GLN A 62 7.36 16.45 16.20
C GLN A 62 6.42 15.24 16.15
N ILE A 63 6.43 14.47 15.05
CA ILE A 63 5.61 13.25 14.93
C ILE A 63 6.02 12.22 15.95
N ILE A 64 7.33 11.97 16.15
CA ILE A 64 7.85 11.03 17.16
C ILE A 64 7.38 11.42 18.57
N ASN A 65 7.43 12.71 18.91
CA ASN A 65 6.94 13.19 20.21
C ASN A 65 5.44 12.92 20.39
N ILE A 66 4.65 13.08 19.33
CA ILE A 66 3.22 12.73 19.37
C ILE A 66 3.05 11.22 19.57
N LEU A 67 3.73 10.39 18.77
CA LEU A 67 3.65 8.92 18.90
C LEU A 67 4.02 8.44 20.30
N THR A 68 5.08 9.00 20.88
CA THR A 68 5.52 8.66 22.25
C THR A 68 4.49 9.08 23.32
N ARG A 69 3.72 10.14 23.06
CA ARG A 69 2.66 10.61 23.98
C ARG A 69 1.40 9.75 23.92
N ILE A 70 1.03 9.26 22.73
CA ILE A 70 -0.20 8.48 22.54
C ILE A 70 -0.03 6.99 22.79
N GLY A 71 1.20 6.49 22.92
CA GLY A 71 1.46 5.08 23.22
C GLY A 71 2.92 4.72 23.39
N ARG A 72 3.17 3.42 23.56
CA ARG A 72 4.53 2.87 23.61
C ARG A 72 5.13 2.85 22.21
N TYR A 73 5.89 3.88 21.90
CA TYR A 73 6.61 3.98 20.63
C TYR A 73 8.01 3.37 20.73
N GLU A 74 8.30 2.41 19.87
CA GLU A 74 9.60 1.77 19.70
C GLU A 74 10.20 2.25 18.38
N ARG A 75 11.34 2.94 18.46
CA ARG A 75 12.02 3.52 17.30
C ARG A 75 12.60 2.43 16.42
N GLY A 76 12.37 2.55 15.12
CA GLY A 76 13.07 1.80 14.09
C GLY A 76 14.05 2.70 13.33
N ASN A 77 14.02 2.65 12.00
CA ASN A 77 14.84 3.53 11.16
C ASN A 77 14.16 4.90 11.02
N GLU A 78 14.87 5.95 11.36
CA GLU A 78 14.42 7.34 11.31
C GLU A 78 15.40 8.16 10.48
N GLU A 79 14.88 8.78 9.42
CA GLU A 79 15.63 9.69 8.54
C GLU A 79 14.79 10.95 8.32
N LYS A 80 15.40 11.97 7.70
CA LYS A 80 14.63 13.14 7.29
C LYS A 80 13.44 12.70 6.42
N ASN A 81 12.23 13.11 6.83
CA ASN A 81 10.99 12.78 6.12
C ASN A 81 10.62 11.27 6.08
N THR A 82 11.22 10.47 6.96
CA THR A 82 10.93 9.04 7.09
C THR A 82 10.93 8.62 8.55
N ILE A 83 9.87 7.97 8.97
CA ILE A 83 9.74 7.35 10.29
C ILE A 83 9.31 5.90 10.06
N ASN A 84 10.04 4.96 10.64
CA ASN A 84 9.62 3.57 10.75
C ASN A 84 9.74 3.15 12.21
N GLY A 85 8.74 2.49 12.74
CA GLY A 85 8.77 2.05 14.13
C GLY A 85 7.58 1.17 14.48
N MET A 86 7.40 0.94 15.77
CA MET A 86 6.24 0.24 16.29
C MET A 86 5.56 1.13 17.34
N LEU A 87 4.24 1.23 17.26
CA LEU A 87 3.43 1.89 18.26
C LEU A 87 2.46 0.87 18.86
N ASN A 88 2.56 0.64 20.17
CA ASN A 88 1.77 -0.39 20.86
C ASN A 88 1.88 -1.79 20.22
N GLY A 89 3.07 -2.16 19.71
CA GLY A 89 3.31 -3.43 19.05
C GLY A 89 2.86 -3.52 17.58
N VAL A 90 2.27 -2.45 17.01
CA VAL A 90 1.85 -2.39 15.60
C VAL A 90 2.87 -1.58 14.80
N ARG A 91 3.31 -2.13 13.66
CA ARG A 91 4.23 -1.44 12.75
C ARG A 91 3.55 -0.24 12.11
N ILE A 92 4.22 0.90 12.17
CA ILE A 92 3.78 2.15 11.57
C ILE A 92 4.93 2.84 10.84
N SER A 93 4.63 3.39 9.69
CA SER A 93 5.58 4.16 8.89
C SER A 93 4.96 5.48 8.45
N PHE A 94 5.79 6.53 8.38
CA PHE A 94 5.43 7.82 7.80
C PHE A 94 6.48 8.21 6.77
N PHE A 95 6.03 8.63 5.60
CA PHE A 95 6.88 8.97 4.47
C PHE A 95 6.46 10.29 3.83
N ALA A 96 7.43 11.18 3.55
CA ALA A 96 7.21 12.21 2.56
C ALA A 96 7.20 11.56 1.17
N TYR A 97 6.11 11.79 0.42
CA TYR A 97 5.87 11.13 -0.86
C TYR A 97 5.30 12.15 -1.85
N LYS A 98 6.22 12.88 -2.51
CA LYS A 98 5.93 14.09 -3.29
C LYS A 98 5.46 13.77 -4.71
N TYR A 99 4.46 12.92 -4.83
CA TYR A 99 3.81 12.58 -6.09
C TYR A 99 2.34 12.98 -6.06
N ASP A 100 1.78 13.20 -7.23
CA ASP A 100 0.40 13.61 -7.39
C ASP A 100 -0.59 12.57 -6.83
N ILE A 101 -1.73 13.06 -6.36
CA ILE A 101 -2.87 12.25 -5.94
C ILE A 101 -3.81 12.15 -7.15
N ILE A 102 -4.22 10.93 -7.49
CA ILE A 102 -5.08 10.65 -8.65
C ILE A 102 -6.54 10.76 -8.27
N ASP A 103 -6.91 10.16 -7.13
CA ASP A 103 -8.28 10.08 -6.63
C ASP A 103 -8.49 10.96 -5.41
N ASP A 104 -9.74 11.40 -5.19
CA ASP A 104 -10.14 11.98 -3.91
C ASP A 104 -9.95 10.96 -2.78
N PHE A 105 -9.59 11.46 -1.59
CA PHE A 105 -9.45 10.61 -0.42
C PHE A 105 -10.81 10.15 0.09
N ILE A 106 -10.89 8.89 0.52
CA ILE A 106 -12.00 8.42 1.37
C ILE A 106 -11.60 8.69 2.82
N ASN A 107 -12.50 9.30 3.58
CA ASN A 107 -12.22 9.68 4.97
C ASN A 107 -12.89 8.71 5.94
N TYR A 108 -12.11 8.23 6.91
CA TYR A 108 -12.60 7.53 8.09
C TYR A 108 -12.14 8.28 9.35
N ASN A 109 -13.04 9.03 9.99
CA ASN A 109 -12.70 9.99 11.04
C ASN A 109 -11.56 10.93 10.59
N SER A 110 -10.42 10.91 11.31
CA SER A 110 -9.24 11.71 10.95
C SER A 110 -8.32 11.04 9.91
N ILE A 111 -8.52 9.76 9.59
CA ILE A 111 -7.68 9.06 8.61
C ILE A 111 -8.23 9.28 7.20
N ARG A 112 -7.37 9.75 6.31
CA ARG A 112 -7.60 9.80 4.87
C ARG A 112 -7.03 8.55 4.24
N LEU A 113 -7.81 7.87 3.41
CA LEU A 113 -7.37 6.69 2.65
C LEU A 113 -7.12 7.09 1.20
N ALA A 114 -5.99 6.70 0.64
CA ALA A 114 -5.67 6.90 -0.77
C ALA A 114 -6.68 6.15 -1.66
N GLY A 115 -7.02 6.74 -2.80
CA GLY A 115 -7.89 6.09 -3.77
C GLY A 115 -7.27 4.83 -4.38
N ILE A 116 -8.11 3.94 -4.89
CA ILE A 116 -7.66 2.62 -5.36
C ILE A 116 -6.76 2.74 -6.60
N ARG A 117 -6.92 3.79 -7.43
CA ARG A 117 -6.04 4.04 -8.58
C ARG A 117 -4.65 4.48 -8.13
N ASP A 118 -4.55 5.28 -7.07
CA ASP A 118 -3.28 5.64 -6.42
C ASP A 118 -2.55 4.40 -5.92
N ILE A 119 -3.28 3.52 -5.21
CA ILE A 119 -2.71 2.28 -4.67
C ILE A 119 -2.27 1.36 -5.80
N ALA A 120 -3.02 1.27 -6.90
CA ALA A 120 -2.64 0.46 -8.07
C ALA A 120 -1.32 0.94 -8.70
N ALA A 121 -1.16 2.26 -8.85
CA ALA A 121 0.10 2.86 -9.32
C ALA A 121 1.26 2.57 -8.35
N MET A 122 1.04 2.73 -7.04
CA MET A 122 2.03 2.46 -5.99
C MET A 122 2.42 0.97 -5.94
N LYS A 123 1.50 0.04 -6.23
CA LYS A 123 1.80 -1.39 -6.29
C LYS A 123 2.66 -1.77 -7.48
N LEU A 124 2.51 -1.08 -8.61
CA LEU A 124 3.38 -1.28 -9.75
C LEU A 124 4.83 -0.90 -9.40
N GLU A 125 5.03 0.24 -8.72
CA GLU A 125 6.34 0.66 -8.20
C GLU A 125 6.90 -0.32 -7.15
N ALA A 126 6.07 -0.79 -6.22
CA ALA A 126 6.49 -1.74 -5.20
C ALA A 126 6.99 -3.07 -5.80
N ILE A 127 6.34 -3.56 -6.86
CA ILE A 127 6.78 -4.75 -7.60
C ILE A 127 8.12 -4.47 -8.31
N ALA A 128 8.27 -3.31 -8.94
CA ALA A 128 9.51 -2.94 -9.63
C ALA A 128 10.70 -2.78 -8.66
N GLY A 129 10.45 -2.34 -7.44
CA GLY A 129 11.48 -2.11 -6.43
C GLY A 129 11.85 -3.36 -5.63
N ARG A 130 10.85 -4.00 -4.98
CA ARG A 130 11.09 -5.13 -4.06
C ARG A 130 10.44 -6.44 -4.49
N GLY A 131 9.33 -6.39 -5.22
CA GLY A 131 8.64 -7.54 -5.78
C GLY A 131 8.26 -8.64 -4.78
N SER A 132 7.77 -8.29 -3.58
CA SER A 132 7.38 -9.28 -2.58
C SER A 132 6.10 -10.04 -2.98
N LYS A 133 5.91 -11.26 -2.47
CA LYS A 133 4.73 -12.09 -2.79
C LYS A 133 3.42 -11.35 -2.51
N LYS A 134 3.33 -10.60 -1.41
CA LYS A 134 2.15 -9.81 -1.07
C LYS A 134 1.84 -8.72 -2.12
N ASP A 135 2.85 -8.13 -2.75
CA ASP A 135 2.65 -7.12 -3.79
C ASP A 135 2.05 -7.74 -5.07
N PHE A 136 2.49 -8.94 -5.45
CA PHE A 136 1.91 -9.69 -6.56
C PHE A 136 0.49 -10.18 -6.27
N VAL A 137 0.21 -10.60 -5.03
CA VAL A 137 -1.15 -10.96 -4.60
C VAL A 137 -2.07 -9.73 -4.70
N ASP A 138 -1.63 -8.59 -4.21
CA ASP A 138 -2.36 -7.32 -4.33
C ASP A 138 -2.61 -6.96 -5.81
N MET A 139 -1.59 -7.08 -6.65
CA MET A 139 -1.70 -6.86 -8.11
C MET A 139 -2.69 -7.82 -8.77
N PHE A 140 -2.73 -9.09 -8.36
CA PHE A 140 -3.71 -10.06 -8.87
C PHE A 140 -5.16 -9.60 -8.63
N PHE A 141 -5.45 -9.01 -7.46
CA PHE A 141 -6.79 -8.50 -7.17
C PHE A 141 -7.06 -7.17 -7.91
N LEU A 142 -6.08 -6.30 -8.02
CA LEU A 142 -6.19 -5.07 -8.81
C LEU A 142 -6.47 -5.38 -10.30
N LEU A 143 -5.86 -6.44 -10.86
CA LEU A 143 -6.11 -6.92 -12.23
C LEU A 143 -7.48 -7.59 -12.43
N LYS A 144 -8.31 -7.70 -11.40
CA LYS A 144 -9.74 -8.03 -11.53
C LYS A 144 -10.59 -6.78 -11.70
N LEU A 145 -10.11 -5.62 -11.23
CA LEU A 145 -10.81 -4.33 -11.29
C LEU A 145 -10.38 -3.50 -12.49
N PHE A 146 -9.09 -3.56 -12.83
CA PHE A 146 -8.48 -2.77 -13.88
C PHE A 146 -7.70 -3.64 -14.85
N SER A 147 -7.67 -3.24 -16.11
CA SER A 147 -6.71 -3.79 -17.07
C SER A 147 -5.29 -3.32 -16.73
N LEU A 148 -4.28 -4.07 -17.16
CA LEU A 148 -2.89 -3.66 -16.96
C LEU A 148 -2.59 -2.31 -17.64
N LYS A 149 -3.25 -2.01 -18.77
CA LYS A 149 -3.13 -0.72 -19.47
C LYS A 149 -3.63 0.44 -18.62
N GLU A 150 -4.75 0.27 -17.91
CA GLU A 150 -5.26 1.29 -16.98
C GLU A 150 -4.30 1.48 -15.81
N ILE A 151 -3.74 0.41 -15.23
CA ILE A 151 -2.76 0.51 -14.14
C ILE A 151 -1.51 1.29 -14.60
N PHE A 152 -1.02 1.04 -15.80
CA PHE A 152 0.08 1.83 -16.38
C PHE A 152 -0.31 3.30 -16.61
N SER A 153 -1.56 3.57 -16.99
CA SER A 153 -2.02 4.96 -17.12
C SER A 153 -2.11 5.67 -15.76
N PHE A 154 -2.56 4.98 -14.71
CA PHE A 154 -2.54 5.53 -13.34
C PHE A 154 -1.10 5.79 -12.88
N HIS A 155 -0.18 4.88 -13.20
CA HIS A 155 1.24 5.06 -12.91
C HIS A 155 1.80 6.29 -13.63
N ALA A 156 1.48 6.47 -14.90
CA ALA A 156 1.92 7.62 -15.67
C ALA A 156 1.36 8.96 -15.12
N LEU A 157 0.11 8.96 -14.68
CA LEU A 157 -0.51 10.12 -14.03
C LEU A 157 0.19 10.49 -12.72
N LYS A 158 0.57 9.49 -11.93
CA LYS A 158 1.18 9.70 -10.61
C LYS A 158 2.67 10.05 -10.67
N TYR A 159 3.44 9.39 -11.54
CA TYR A 159 4.91 9.47 -11.53
C TYR A 159 5.52 10.10 -12.77
N GLY A 160 4.75 10.22 -13.85
CA GLY A 160 5.30 10.52 -15.18
C GLY A 160 6.16 9.36 -15.69
N VAL A 161 5.97 8.88 -16.91
CA VAL A 161 6.67 7.69 -17.40
C VAL A 161 7.30 7.90 -18.75
N GLY A 162 8.62 7.62 -18.83
CA GLY A 162 9.32 7.36 -20.07
C GLY A 162 9.26 5.87 -20.47
N LEU A 163 9.53 5.56 -21.73
CA LEU A 163 9.50 4.19 -22.27
C LEU A 163 10.38 3.20 -21.48
N ASN A 164 11.51 3.64 -20.98
CA ASN A 164 12.43 2.80 -20.20
C ASN A 164 11.82 2.31 -18.90
N ASN A 165 11.03 3.15 -18.21
CA ASN A 165 10.36 2.78 -16.97
C ASN A 165 9.27 1.73 -17.23
N GLN A 166 8.49 1.88 -18.31
CA GLN A 166 7.44 0.94 -18.71
C GLN A 166 8.00 -0.48 -18.95
N TYR A 167 9.11 -0.56 -19.67
CA TYR A 167 9.78 -1.85 -19.93
C TYR A 167 10.31 -2.50 -18.65
N HIS A 168 10.89 -1.69 -17.76
CA HIS A 168 11.33 -2.17 -16.45
C HIS A 168 10.17 -2.75 -15.65
N HIS A 169 9.05 -2.03 -15.55
CA HIS A 169 7.87 -2.49 -14.82
C HIS A 169 7.28 -3.78 -15.42
N LEU A 170 7.21 -3.90 -16.75
CA LEU A 170 6.73 -5.12 -17.41
C LEU A 170 7.63 -6.32 -17.12
N LYS A 171 8.95 -6.15 -17.10
CA LYS A 171 9.88 -7.20 -16.69
C LYS A 171 9.70 -7.61 -15.24
N SER A 172 9.58 -6.63 -14.35
CA SER A 172 9.40 -6.87 -12.92
C SER A 172 8.09 -7.60 -12.63
N LEU A 173 7.01 -7.31 -13.36
CA LEU A 173 5.71 -7.99 -13.22
C LEU A 173 5.77 -9.50 -13.52
N VAL A 174 6.74 -9.97 -14.29
CA VAL A 174 6.89 -11.40 -14.62
C VAL A 174 8.09 -12.06 -13.93
N TYR A 175 8.83 -11.31 -13.12
CA TYR A 175 9.94 -11.80 -12.32
C TYR A 175 9.45 -12.15 -10.91
N PHE A 176 9.38 -13.43 -10.58
CA PHE A 176 8.80 -13.93 -9.33
C PHE A 176 9.82 -14.60 -8.41
N ASN A 177 11.10 -14.64 -8.77
CA ASN A 177 12.10 -15.46 -8.09
C ASN A 177 12.15 -15.18 -6.58
N ASP A 178 12.23 -13.91 -6.18
CA ASP A 178 12.30 -13.54 -4.77
C ASP A 178 10.96 -13.83 -4.07
N ALA A 179 9.84 -13.54 -4.75
CA ALA A 179 8.51 -13.83 -4.24
C ALA A 179 8.22 -15.34 -4.11
N ASP A 180 8.85 -16.20 -4.92
CA ASP A 180 8.65 -17.65 -4.85
C ASP A 180 9.10 -18.23 -3.50
N GLU A 181 10.13 -17.63 -2.87
CA GLU A 181 10.66 -18.03 -1.56
C GLU A 181 9.84 -17.54 -0.36
N GLU A 182 8.98 -16.53 -0.56
CA GLU A 182 8.18 -15.97 0.54
C GLU A 182 6.93 -16.81 0.85
N ALA A 183 6.45 -16.74 2.09
CA ALA A 183 5.16 -17.31 2.48
C ALA A 183 3.99 -16.54 1.83
N MET A 184 2.89 -17.23 1.58
CA MET A 184 1.64 -16.58 1.19
C MET A 184 1.15 -15.67 2.32
N PRO A 185 0.64 -14.46 2.02
CA PRO A 185 -0.07 -13.67 3.02
C PRO A 185 -1.32 -14.44 3.51
N LEU A 186 -1.81 -14.09 4.70
CA LEU A 186 -3.03 -14.69 5.23
C LEU A 186 -4.24 -14.18 4.42
N MET A 187 -4.72 -15.05 3.54
CA MET A 187 -5.82 -14.75 2.63
C MET A 187 -7.18 -14.96 3.33
N THR A 188 -8.17 -14.12 3.02
CA THR A 188 -9.57 -14.29 3.49
C THR A 188 -10.29 -15.43 2.75
N SER A 189 -9.84 -15.76 1.54
CA SER A 189 -10.32 -16.89 0.75
C SER A 189 -9.15 -17.62 0.12
N PRO A 190 -9.23 -18.95 -0.10
CA PRO A 190 -8.13 -19.71 -0.68
C PRO A 190 -7.65 -19.16 -2.02
N LEU A 191 -6.36 -18.90 -2.14
CA LEU A 191 -5.70 -18.44 -3.36
C LEU A 191 -4.42 -19.22 -3.59
N ASN A 192 -4.28 -19.78 -4.79
CA ASN A 192 -3.09 -20.50 -5.20
C ASN A 192 -2.09 -19.56 -5.89
N TRP A 193 -0.83 -19.58 -5.46
CA TRP A 193 0.25 -18.77 -6.01
C TRP A 193 0.47 -18.98 -7.52
N VAL A 194 0.31 -20.22 -8.01
CA VAL A 194 0.39 -20.52 -9.45
C VAL A 194 -0.66 -19.74 -10.24
N LYS A 195 -1.89 -19.61 -9.69
CA LYS A 195 -2.97 -18.84 -10.31
C LYS A 195 -2.64 -17.34 -10.35
N VAL A 196 -2.01 -16.80 -9.30
CA VAL A 196 -1.53 -15.42 -9.26
C VAL A 196 -0.53 -15.17 -10.39
N LYS A 197 0.52 -15.98 -10.47
CA LYS A 197 1.55 -15.88 -11.52
C LYS A 197 0.98 -15.99 -12.92
N ALA A 198 0.10 -16.97 -13.15
CA ALA A 198 -0.54 -17.18 -14.46
C ALA A 198 -1.38 -15.98 -14.90
N LYS A 199 -2.18 -15.39 -13.99
CA LYS A 199 -2.98 -14.20 -14.30
C LYS A 199 -2.09 -13.01 -14.69
N ILE A 200 -1.05 -12.73 -13.91
CA ILE A 200 -0.16 -11.59 -14.17
C ILE A 200 0.61 -11.78 -15.49
N ARG A 201 1.17 -12.96 -15.74
CA ARG A 201 1.84 -13.31 -17.03
C ARG A 201 0.91 -13.11 -18.22
N ASN A 202 -0.34 -13.58 -18.13
CA ASN A 202 -1.32 -13.42 -19.21
C ASN A 202 -1.67 -11.94 -19.45
N CYS A 203 -1.75 -11.12 -18.40
CA CYS A 203 -1.99 -9.69 -18.56
C CYS A 203 -0.77 -8.99 -19.19
N ALA A 204 0.45 -9.34 -18.75
CA ALA A 204 1.68 -8.78 -19.29
C ALA A 204 1.91 -9.15 -20.77
N SER A 205 1.64 -10.39 -21.18
CA SER A 205 1.78 -10.81 -22.58
C SER A 205 0.82 -10.08 -23.52
N LYS A 206 -0.42 -9.80 -23.07
CA LYS A 206 -1.41 -9.05 -23.86
C LYS A 206 -1.14 -7.54 -23.90
N PHE A 207 -0.30 -7.02 -23.01
CA PHE A 207 0.06 -5.62 -23.01
C PHE A 207 1.08 -5.29 -24.12
N GLN A 208 1.88 -6.28 -24.54
CA GLN A 208 2.90 -6.13 -25.58
C GLN A 208 2.36 -6.38 -27.01
N SER A 209 1.17 -6.93 -27.12
CA SER A 209 0.47 -7.17 -28.41
C SER A 209 -0.48 -6.02 -28.76
#